data_1c88f22ca28203cbde2b8a304de6cc2a
#
_entry.id   1c88f22ca28203cbde2b8a304de6cc2a
#
_cell.length_a   1.000
_cell.length_b   1.000
_cell.length_c   1.000
_cell.angle_alpha   90.00
_cell.angle_beta   90.00
_cell.angle_gamma   90.00
#
_symmetry.space_group_name_H-M   'P 1'
#
loop_
_entity.id
_entity.type
_entity.pdbx_description
1 polymer ?
#
loop_
_entity_poly.entity_id
_entity_poly.type
_entity_poly.pdbx_seq_one_letter_code
_entity_poly.pdbx_strand_id
1 'polypeptide(L)'
;MPTIPIHKVVQQSDFGIYLKEVSPFSSKSPINYIHQDDYYIFGMVDSGKCSVSIDFKNYHLSESEIICTQPHQVHHVTNAGDAKTFLLFIDSVFIDSETKQILAEYALSLTPFKITDQQRFELEQLFAIILHRINDSGNNK
;
A
#
# COMPACT_ATOMS: atom_id res chain seq x y z
N MET A 1 -18.57 16.52 13.97
CA MET A 1 -17.39 15.65 13.82
C MET A 1 -16.63 16.01 12.57
N PRO A 2 -15.31 16.09 12.66
CA PRO A 2 -14.53 16.31 11.44
C PRO A 2 -14.70 15.14 10.49
N THR A 3 -14.76 15.44 9.21
CA THR A 3 -14.85 14.44 8.16
C THR A 3 -13.47 13.81 7.95
N ILE A 4 -13.41 12.48 7.88
CA ILE A 4 -12.18 11.78 7.56
C ILE A 4 -11.92 11.91 6.06
N PRO A 5 -10.73 12.42 5.64
CA PRO A 5 -10.45 12.57 4.22
C PRO A 5 -10.48 11.24 3.46
N ILE A 6 -10.99 11.28 2.24
CA ILE A 6 -11.00 10.14 1.32
C ILE A 6 -10.02 10.42 0.19
N HIS A 7 -9.03 9.55 0.03
CA HIS A 7 -8.07 9.63 -1.07
C HIS A 7 -8.52 8.72 -2.20
N LYS A 8 -8.46 9.22 -3.43
CA LYS A 8 -8.87 8.47 -4.62
C LYS A 8 -7.66 8.13 -5.46
N VAL A 9 -7.55 6.89 -5.88
CA VAL A 9 -6.42 6.43 -6.68
C VAL A 9 -6.35 7.18 -8.02
N VAL A 10 -7.47 7.59 -8.57
CA VAL A 10 -7.50 8.37 -9.80
C VAL A 10 -6.77 9.70 -9.67
N GLN A 11 -6.63 10.24 -8.47
CA GLN A 11 -5.86 11.46 -8.22
C GLN A 11 -4.35 11.21 -8.28
N GLN A 12 -3.92 9.95 -8.22
CA GLN A 12 -2.52 9.55 -8.25
C GLN A 12 -2.12 8.91 -9.59
N SER A 13 -3.08 8.34 -10.32
CA SER A 13 -2.82 7.62 -11.56
C SER A 13 -4.04 7.63 -12.47
N ASP A 14 -3.81 7.88 -13.77
CA ASP A 14 -4.86 7.81 -14.79
C ASP A 14 -5.29 6.36 -15.05
N PHE A 15 -4.52 5.37 -14.60
CA PHE A 15 -4.77 3.95 -14.88
C PHE A 15 -5.52 3.23 -13.76
N GLY A 16 -5.72 3.87 -12.62
CA GLY A 16 -6.31 3.22 -11.46
C GLY A 16 -5.36 2.25 -10.75
N ILE A 17 -4.10 2.20 -11.16
CA ILE A 17 -3.04 1.43 -10.53
C ILE A 17 -1.83 2.34 -10.37
N TYR A 18 -1.28 2.39 -9.17
CA TYR A 18 -0.13 3.22 -8.87
C TYR A 18 0.79 2.50 -7.89
N LEU A 19 2.09 2.64 -8.10
CA LEU A 19 3.10 2.10 -7.20
C LEU A 19 4.05 3.21 -6.80
N LYS A 20 4.34 3.33 -5.52
CA LYS A 20 5.39 4.23 -5.04
C LYS A 20 6.29 3.55 -4.04
N GLU A 21 7.55 3.97 -4.03
CA GLU A 21 8.52 3.59 -3.04
C GLU A 21 8.64 4.72 -2.02
N VAL A 22 8.59 4.37 -0.74
CA VAL A 22 8.72 5.32 0.37
C VAL A 22 9.88 4.89 1.26
N SER A 23 10.76 5.82 1.59
CA SER A 23 11.90 5.56 2.47
C SER A 23 12.23 6.81 3.27
N PRO A 24 13.03 6.67 4.36
CA PRO A 24 13.45 7.84 5.14
C PRO A 24 14.25 8.86 4.33
N PHE A 25 14.86 8.42 3.24
CA PHE A 25 15.69 9.28 2.39
C PHE A 25 14.96 9.76 1.14
N SER A 26 13.69 9.36 0.98
CA SER A 26 12.87 9.73 -0.17
C SER A 26 12.27 11.13 0.04
N SER A 27 12.07 11.87 -1.07
CA SER A 27 11.30 13.11 -1.02
C SER A 27 9.81 12.87 -0.78
N LYS A 28 9.36 11.63 -0.94
CA LYS A 28 7.97 11.23 -0.70
C LYS A 28 7.83 10.76 0.73
N SER A 29 7.09 11.51 1.54
CA SER A 29 6.82 11.14 2.93
C SER A 29 5.60 10.24 3.02
N PRO A 30 5.59 9.29 3.97
CA PRO A 30 4.36 8.54 4.22
C PRO A 30 3.28 9.45 4.77
N ILE A 31 2.02 9.12 4.51
CA ILE A 31 0.90 9.86 5.06
C ILE A 31 0.76 9.47 6.53
N ASN A 32 0.95 10.45 7.42
CA ASN A 32 0.94 10.23 8.87
C ASN A 32 -0.29 10.80 9.57
N TYR A 33 -1.27 11.29 8.83
CA TYR A 33 -2.56 11.69 9.40
C TYR A 33 -3.62 10.64 9.10
N ILE A 34 -4.67 10.59 9.92
CA ILE A 34 -5.76 9.63 9.74
C ILE A 34 -6.48 9.92 8.42
N HIS A 35 -6.62 8.90 7.57
CA HIS A 35 -7.32 9.03 6.31
C HIS A 35 -7.93 7.69 5.88
N GLN A 36 -8.76 7.72 4.86
CA GLN A 36 -9.32 6.54 4.22
C GLN A 36 -9.22 6.68 2.71
N ASP A 37 -9.22 5.55 2.02
CA ASP A 37 -9.03 5.49 0.57
C ASP A 37 -10.20 4.78 -0.10
N ASP A 38 -10.39 5.01 -1.39
CA ASP A 38 -11.39 4.30 -2.19
C ASP A 38 -10.76 3.19 -3.05
N TYR A 39 -9.57 2.75 -2.71
CA TYR A 39 -8.81 1.73 -3.41
C TYR A 39 -8.15 0.78 -2.42
N TYR A 40 -7.66 -0.35 -2.94
CA TYR A 40 -6.87 -1.30 -2.16
C TYR A 40 -5.43 -0.83 -2.11
N ILE A 41 -4.78 -0.99 -0.95
CA ILE A 41 -3.35 -0.73 -0.80
C ILE A 41 -2.68 -1.99 -0.31
N PHE A 42 -1.64 -2.42 -1.05
CA PHE A 42 -0.77 -3.52 -0.63
C PHE A 42 0.57 -2.89 -0.27
N GLY A 43 0.94 -2.98 1.01
CA GLY A 43 2.21 -2.45 1.49
C GLY A 43 3.19 -3.57 1.78
N MET A 44 4.40 -3.48 1.21
CA MET A 44 5.47 -4.43 1.48
C MET A 44 6.67 -3.69 2.06
N VAL A 45 7.16 -4.16 3.20
CA VAL A 45 8.39 -3.62 3.78
C VAL A 45 9.59 -4.31 3.12
N ASP A 46 10.38 -3.53 2.40
CA ASP A 46 11.59 -4.02 1.74
C ASP A 46 12.75 -4.13 2.72
N SER A 47 12.89 -3.14 3.62
CA SER A 47 13.90 -3.16 4.67
C SER A 47 13.43 -2.30 5.84
N GLY A 48 13.98 -2.56 7.02
CA GLY A 48 13.66 -1.79 8.21
C GLY A 48 12.35 -2.20 8.86
N LYS A 49 11.82 -1.31 9.69
CA LYS A 49 10.60 -1.54 10.47
C LYS A 49 9.76 -0.28 10.51
N CYS A 50 8.45 -0.45 10.51
CA CYS A 50 7.51 0.65 10.67
C CYS A 50 6.26 0.18 11.42
N SER A 51 5.40 1.12 11.78
CA SER A 51 4.12 0.84 12.43
C SER A 51 3.02 1.61 11.75
N VAL A 52 1.87 0.98 11.59
CA VAL A 52 0.69 1.58 10.97
C VAL A 52 -0.53 1.31 11.85
N SER A 53 -1.52 2.20 11.75
CA SER A 53 -2.83 2.00 12.36
C SER A 53 -3.84 1.75 11.25
N ILE A 54 -4.64 0.70 11.39
CA ILE A 54 -5.72 0.39 10.46
C ILE A 54 -6.96 0.12 11.29
N ASP A 55 -8.02 0.89 11.04
CA ASP A 55 -9.26 0.86 11.81
C ASP A 55 -8.98 0.98 13.32
N PHE A 56 -8.06 1.92 13.65
CA PHE A 56 -7.65 2.29 15.03
C PHE A 56 -6.90 1.18 15.77
N LYS A 57 -6.42 0.17 15.07
CA LYS A 57 -5.60 -0.90 15.64
C LYS A 57 -4.18 -0.80 15.09
N ASN A 58 -3.17 -0.92 15.97
CA ASN A 58 -1.78 -0.79 15.59
C ASN A 58 -1.18 -2.10 15.11
N TYR A 59 -0.39 -2.01 14.05
CA TYR A 59 0.34 -3.15 13.47
C TYR A 59 1.80 -2.75 13.29
N HIS A 60 2.70 -3.68 13.60
CA HIS A 60 4.14 -3.50 13.42
C HIS A 60 4.58 -4.37 12.25
N LEU A 61 5.33 -3.77 11.33
CA LEU A 61 5.82 -4.46 10.13
C LEU A 61 7.34 -4.45 10.11
N SER A 62 7.91 -5.55 9.67
CA SER A 62 9.34 -5.70 9.45
C SER A 62 9.62 -6.25 8.06
N GLU A 63 10.90 -6.45 7.74
CA GLU A 63 11.36 -6.87 6.41
C GLU A 63 10.59 -8.08 5.88
N SER A 64 10.21 -8.02 4.63
CA SER A 64 9.46 -9.05 3.89
C SER A 64 8.05 -9.31 4.40
N GLU A 65 7.48 -8.37 5.14
CA GLU A 65 6.09 -8.45 5.55
C GLU A 65 5.19 -7.59 4.67
N ILE A 66 3.99 -8.10 4.42
CA ILE A 66 2.95 -7.43 3.63
C ILE A 66 1.72 -7.23 4.50
N ILE A 67 1.07 -6.09 4.30
CA ILE A 67 -0.24 -5.83 4.86
C ILE A 67 -1.12 -5.20 3.77
N CYS A 68 -2.42 -5.50 3.80
CA CYS A 68 -3.36 -4.95 2.83
C CYS A 68 -4.46 -4.16 3.54
N THR A 69 -4.74 -2.97 3.03
CA THR A 69 -5.92 -2.20 3.45
C THR A 69 -6.95 -2.22 2.34
N GLN A 70 -8.21 -2.24 2.75
CA GLN A 70 -9.35 -2.22 1.84
C GLN A 70 -9.92 -0.81 1.70
N PRO A 71 -10.71 -0.58 0.64
CA PRO A 71 -11.39 0.70 0.50
C PRO A 71 -12.15 1.08 1.76
N HIS A 72 -12.03 2.34 2.15
CA HIS A 72 -12.73 2.96 3.27
C HIS A 72 -12.25 2.54 4.67
N GLN A 73 -11.25 1.67 4.79
CA GLN A 73 -10.61 1.48 6.09
C GLN A 73 -9.84 2.74 6.48
N VAL A 74 -9.97 3.15 7.73
CA VAL A 74 -9.26 4.32 8.26
C VAL A 74 -7.84 3.89 8.61
N HIS A 75 -6.84 4.58 8.08
CA HIS A 75 -5.46 4.18 8.33
C HIS A 75 -4.51 5.37 8.32
N HIS A 76 -3.37 5.20 8.97
CA HIS A 76 -2.27 6.15 8.92
C HIS A 76 -0.99 5.49 9.42
N VAL A 77 0.16 6.08 9.08
CA VAL A 77 1.46 5.64 9.59
C VAL A 77 1.65 6.24 10.98
N THR A 78 1.81 5.37 11.99
CA THR A 78 2.05 5.81 13.37
C THR A 78 3.52 6.03 13.66
N ASN A 79 4.39 5.25 13.01
CA ASN A 79 5.83 5.40 13.12
C ASN A 79 6.48 4.89 11.84
N ALA A 80 7.04 5.81 11.04
CA ALA A 80 7.68 5.46 9.78
C ALA A 80 9.00 4.68 10.00
N GLY A 81 9.64 4.86 11.15
CA GLY A 81 10.90 4.18 11.48
C GLY A 81 11.97 4.39 10.43
N ASP A 82 12.72 3.33 10.14
CA ASP A 82 13.73 3.30 9.10
C ASP A 82 13.27 2.51 7.87
N ALA A 83 11.98 2.29 7.72
CA ALA A 83 11.44 1.41 6.70
C ALA A 83 11.54 1.98 5.29
N LYS A 84 11.98 1.13 4.37
CA LYS A 84 11.79 1.31 2.94
C LYS A 84 10.63 0.41 2.54
N THR A 85 9.59 1.00 1.96
CA THR A 85 8.37 0.26 1.64
C THR A 85 7.96 0.48 0.20
N PHE A 86 7.28 -0.52 -0.37
CA PHE A 86 6.56 -0.38 -1.63
C PHE A 86 5.08 -0.36 -1.33
N LEU A 87 4.37 0.62 -1.87
CA LEU A 87 2.92 0.75 -1.72
C LEU A 87 2.28 0.61 -3.09
N LEU A 88 1.48 -0.42 -3.25
CA LEU A 88 0.73 -0.68 -4.48
C LEU A 88 -0.74 -0.32 -4.26
N PHE A 89 -1.22 0.65 -5.03
CA PHE A 89 -2.59 1.16 -4.97
C PHE A 89 -3.35 0.62 -6.17
N ILE A 90 -4.48 -0.02 -5.93
CA ILE A 90 -5.30 -0.59 -7.01
C ILE A 90 -6.76 -0.19 -6.80
N ASP A 91 -7.35 0.47 -7.82
CA ASP A 91 -8.78 0.78 -7.82
C ASP A 91 -9.58 -0.52 -7.74
N SER A 92 -10.63 -0.51 -6.94
CA SER A 92 -11.46 -1.69 -6.70
C SER A 92 -12.08 -2.26 -7.98
N VAL A 93 -12.21 -1.44 -9.03
CA VAL A 93 -12.75 -1.91 -10.32
C VAL A 93 -11.87 -2.98 -10.96
N PHE A 94 -10.58 -3.02 -10.65
CA PHE A 94 -9.65 -4.02 -11.19
C PHE A 94 -9.57 -5.29 -10.35
N ILE A 95 -10.29 -5.36 -9.24
CA ILE A 95 -10.28 -6.52 -8.36
C ILE A 95 -11.57 -7.31 -8.59
N ASP A 96 -11.45 -8.59 -8.96
CA ASP A 96 -12.63 -9.41 -9.20
C ASP A 96 -13.34 -9.75 -7.88
N SER A 97 -14.57 -10.26 -7.99
CA SER A 97 -15.41 -10.51 -6.82
C SER A 97 -14.85 -11.60 -5.91
N GLU A 98 -14.21 -12.61 -6.46
CA GLU A 98 -13.58 -13.68 -5.68
C GLU A 98 -12.42 -13.13 -4.85
N THR A 99 -11.55 -12.34 -5.45
CA THR A 99 -10.44 -11.71 -4.76
C THR A 99 -10.95 -10.73 -3.70
N LYS A 100 -11.98 -9.95 -4.00
CA LYS A 100 -12.60 -9.06 -3.02
C LYS A 100 -13.08 -9.81 -1.79
N GLN A 101 -13.67 -11.00 -1.98
CA GLN A 101 -14.13 -11.81 -0.87
C GLN A 101 -12.96 -12.30 -0.02
N ILE A 102 -11.87 -12.77 -0.65
CA ILE A 102 -10.66 -13.19 0.06
C ILE A 102 -10.10 -12.04 0.89
N LEU A 103 -10.02 -10.85 0.30
CA LEU A 103 -9.50 -9.67 1.00
C LEU A 103 -10.41 -9.24 2.15
N ALA A 104 -11.73 -9.36 1.97
CA ALA A 104 -12.69 -9.06 3.05
C ALA A 104 -12.52 -10.03 4.22
N GLU A 105 -12.31 -11.30 3.96
CA GLU A 105 -12.03 -12.29 5.00
C GLU A 105 -10.71 -12.01 5.71
N TYR A 106 -9.69 -11.63 4.96
CA TYR A 106 -8.41 -11.24 5.53
C TYR A 106 -8.56 -10.05 6.49
N ALA A 107 -9.40 -9.07 6.15
CA ALA A 107 -9.60 -7.91 7.01
C ALA A 107 -10.23 -8.23 8.36
N LEU A 108 -10.97 -9.34 8.46
CA LEU A 108 -11.58 -9.74 9.73
C LEU A 108 -10.56 -10.19 10.77
N SER A 109 -9.41 -10.69 10.30
CA SER A 109 -8.31 -11.12 11.17
C SER A 109 -6.99 -10.53 10.67
N LEU A 110 -7.00 -9.22 10.44
CA LEU A 110 -5.87 -8.52 9.82
C LEU A 110 -4.59 -8.70 10.62
N THR A 111 -3.58 -9.26 9.97
CA THR A 111 -2.23 -9.35 10.50
C THR A 111 -1.24 -9.20 9.35
N PRO A 112 -0.07 -8.57 9.57
CA PRO A 112 0.99 -8.64 8.58
C PRO A 112 1.38 -10.09 8.32
N PHE A 113 1.70 -10.43 7.08
CA PHE A 113 2.16 -11.77 6.75
C PHE A 113 3.52 -11.71 6.06
N LYS A 114 4.36 -12.67 6.39
CA LYS A 114 5.71 -12.73 5.86
C LYS A 114 5.71 -13.53 4.55
N ILE A 115 6.43 -12.99 3.55
CA ILE A 115 6.63 -13.69 2.27
C ILE A 115 8.00 -14.36 2.24
N THR A 116 8.14 -15.35 1.37
CA THR A 116 9.42 -16.04 1.16
C THR A 116 10.37 -15.17 0.35
N ASP A 117 11.66 -15.51 0.38
CA ASP A 117 12.67 -14.82 -0.42
C ASP A 117 12.35 -14.92 -1.91
N GLN A 118 11.84 -16.06 -2.37
CA GLN A 118 11.45 -16.23 -3.77
C GLN A 118 10.29 -15.33 -4.14
N GLN A 119 9.26 -15.26 -3.29
CA GLN A 119 8.12 -14.37 -3.51
C GLN A 119 8.55 -12.91 -3.52
N ARG A 120 9.44 -12.53 -2.61
CA ARG A 120 9.99 -11.18 -2.56
C ARG A 120 10.72 -10.84 -3.85
N PHE A 121 11.57 -11.74 -4.34
CA PHE A 121 12.28 -11.55 -5.59
C PHE A 121 11.31 -11.32 -6.75
N GLU A 122 10.28 -12.16 -6.86
CA GLU A 122 9.28 -12.05 -7.91
C GLU A 122 8.52 -10.73 -7.84
N LEU A 123 8.12 -10.31 -6.64
CA LEU A 123 7.42 -9.03 -6.45
C LEU A 123 8.31 -7.85 -6.82
N GLU A 124 9.58 -7.88 -6.45
CA GLU A 124 10.52 -6.81 -6.82
C GLU A 124 10.64 -6.67 -8.35
N GLN A 125 10.63 -7.80 -9.08
CA GLN A 125 10.65 -7.77 -10.55
C GLN A 125 9.38 -7.14 -11.10
N LEU A 126 8.21 -7.51 -10.55
CA LEU A 126 6.93 -6.93 -10.96
C LEU A 126 6.87 -5.43 -10.65
N PHE A 127 7.34 -5.03 -9.49
CA PHE A 127 7.37 -3.62 -9.09
C PHE A 127 8.26 -2.80 -10.03
N ALA A 128 9.41 -3.34 -10.42
CA ALA A 128 10.30 -2.66 -11.37
C ALA A 128 9.60 -2.42 -12.71
N ILE A 129 8.83 -3.42 -13.19
CA ILE A 129 8.07 -3.30 -14.43
C ILE A 129 6.99 -2.23 -14.29
N ILE A 130 6.24 -2.24 -13.18
CA ILE A 130 5.17 -1.27 -12.94
C ILE A 130 5.72 0.14 -12.86
N LEU A 131 6.82 0.35 -12.12
CA LEU A 131 7.45 1.67 -12.00
C LEU A 131 7.93 2.19 -13.35
N HIS A 132 8.52 1.32 -14.15
CA HIS A 132 8.96 1.67 -15.49
C HIS A 132 7.79 2.11 -16.38
N ARG A 133 6.67 1.38 -16.33
CA ARG A 133 5.47 1.72 -17.10
C ARG A 133 4.84 3.03 -16.67
N ILE A 134 4.78 3.26 -15.38
CA ILE A 134 4.23 4.51 -14.83
C ILE A 134 5.09 5.71 -15.29
N ASN A 135 6.41 5.57 -15.20
CA ASN A 135 7.33 6.65 -15.59
C ASN A 135 7.27 6.92 -17.10
N ASP A 136 7.19 5.88 -17.93
CA ASP A 136 7.05 6.04 -19.38
C ASP A 136 5.76 6.78 -19.73
N SER A 137 4.65 6.41 -19.11
CA SER A 137 3.35 7.07 -19.36
C SER A 137 3.42 8.54 -18.97
N GLY A 138 4.13 8.87 -17.87
CA GLY A 138 4.33 10.24 -17.44
C GLY A 138 5.17 11.06 -18.42
N ASN A 139 6.15 10.42 -19.08
CA ASN A 139 7.06 11.09 -19.99
C ASN A 139 6.50 11.27 -21.40
N ASN A 140 5.47 10.52 -21.76
CA ASN A 140 4.87 10.55 -23.09
C ASN A 140 3.68 11.51 -23.21
N LYS A 141 3.46 12.31 -22.21
CA LYS A 141 2.38 13.31 -22.22
C LYS A 141 2.84 14.65 -22.78
#